data_407dd436d61d815287f3bc76b934cd16
#
_entry.id   407dd436d61d815287f3bc76b934cd16
#
_cell.length_a   1.000
_cell.length_b   1.000
_cell.length_c   1.000
_cell.angle_alpha   90.00
_cell.angle_beta   90.00
_cell.angle_gamma   90.00
#
_symmetry.space_group_name_H-M   'P 1'
#
loop_
_entity.id
_entity.type
_entity.pdbx_description
1 polymer ?
#
loop_
_entity_poly.entity_id
_entity_poly.type
_entity_poly.pdbx_seq_one_letter_code
_entity_poly.pdbx_strand_id
1 'polypeptide(L)'
;AWGMEGIPDDFCFDQLPEDIDHFEPILSLGLKRMPILNNVGIRTFFNGPESFTPDNRYYLGEANTCKGYWVAAGYNSIGIISSGGAGMALAKWINDGSAPFDLWEVDIRRAEPFQINRKYLKERVTESLGLLYADHFPYLQPKTSRNIRRSPFHNYLRDLGAVFGE
;
A
#
# COMPACT_ATOMS: atom_id res chain seq x y z
N ALA A 1 1.49 -8.69 -16.91
CA ALA A 1 0.56 -7.87 -16.14
C ALA A 1 0.93 -6.39 -16.28
N TRP A 2 -0.04 -5.54 -16.38
CA TRP A 2 0.14 -4.10 -16.58
C TRP A 2 1.14 -3.47 -15.60
N GLY A 3 1.06 -3.82 -14.33
CA GLY A 3 1.98 -3.34 -13.30
C GLY A 3 3.44 -3.77 -13.46
N MET A 4 3.71 -4.78 -14.25
CA MET A 4 5.09 -5.24 -14.52
C MET A 4 5.82 -4.30 -15.51
N GLU A 5 5.06 -3.68 -16.39
CA GLU A 5 5.60 -2.75 -17.42
C GLU A 5 5.64 -1.31 -16.91
N GLY A 6 5.01 -1.04 -15.79
CA GLY A 6 4.85 0.29 -15.21
C GLY A 6 3.55 0.96 -15.64
N ILE A 7 3.25 2.07 -15.00
CA ILE A 7 2.07 2.89 -15.30
C ILE A 7 2.42 3.75 -16.51
N PRO A 8 1.60 3.77 -17.60
CA PRO A 8 1.78 4.70 -18.69
C PRO A 8 1.79 6.15 -18.20
N ASP A 9 2.67 6.97 -18.76
CA ASP A 9 2.84 8.37 -18.31
C ASP A 9 1.58 9.23 -18.56
N ASP A 10 0.74 8.83 -19.51
CA ASP A 10 -0.52 9.49 -19.89
C ASP A 10 -1.75 8.90 -19.19
N PHE A 11 -1.57 7.88 -18.32
CA PHE A 11 -2.68 7.27 -17.61
C PHE A 11 -3.30 8.23 -16.61
N CYS A 12 -4.57 8.59 -16.80
CA CYS A 12 -5.30 9.51 -15.94
C CYS A 12 -6.80 9.19 -15.97
N PHE A 13 -7.39 8.96 -14.81
CA PHE A 13 -8.83 8.71 -14.63
C PHE A 13 -9.44 7.67 -15.56
N ASP A 14 -8.70 6.65 -15.91
CA ASP A 14 -9.08 5.64 -16.89
C ASP A 14 -9.17 4.25 -16.27
N GLN A 15 -9.70 3.30 -17.03
CA GLN A 15 -9.73 1.89 -16.69
C GLN A 15 -8.67 1.14 -17.48
N LEU A 16 -8.22 0.03 -16.92
CA LEU A 16 -7.35 -0.89 -17.63
C LEU A 16 -8.20 -1.81 -18.54
N PRO A 17 -7.60 -2.36 -19.60
CA PRO A 17 -8.26 -3.39 -20.40
C PRO A 17 -8.73 -4.57 -19.53
N GLU A 18 -9.80 -5.20 -19.95
CA GLU A 18 -10.30 -6.42 -19.33
C GLU A 18 -9.23 -7.52 -19.39
N ASP A 19 -8.98 -8.18 -18.27
CA ASP A 19 -8.00 -9.27 -18.12
C ASP A 19 -8.70 -10.49 -17.52
N ILE A 20 -9.35 -11.25 -18.38
CA ILE A 20 -10.10 -12.46 -18.00
C ILE A 20 -9.13 -13.56 -17.51
N ASP A 21 -7.96 -13.69 -18.12
CA ASP A 21 -6.99 -14.72 -17.76
C ASP A 21 -6.48 -14.50 -16.32
N HIS A 22 -6.26 -13.24 -15.94
CA HIS A 22 -5.92 -12.89 -14.58
C HIS A 22 -7.04 -13.16 -13.58
N PHE A 23 -8.28 -12.96 -13.98
CA PHE A 23 -9.48 -13.16 -13.15
C PHE A 23 -9.95 -14.62 -13.06
N GLU A 24 -9.63 -15.45 -14.05
CA GLU A 24 -10.11 -16.83 -14.15
C GLU A 24 -9.89 -17.68 -12.89
N PRO A 25 -8.70 -17.67 -12.23
CA PRO A 25 -8.50 -18.45 -11.01
C PRO A 25 -9.46 -18.07 -9.88
N ILE A 26 -9.76 -16.78 -9.74
CA ILE A 26 -10.72 -16.27 -8.74
C ILE A 26 -12.14 -16.65 -9.12
N LEU A 27 -12.50 -16.47 -10.38
CA LEU A 27 -13.81 -16.85 -10.91
C LEU A 27 -14.08 -18.34 -10.71
N SER A 28 -13.12 -19.20 -11.03
CA SER A 28 -13.22 -20.67 -10.85
C SER A 28 -13.53 -21.07 -9.41
N LEU A 29 -12.90 -20.40 -8.43
CA LEU A 29 -13.18 -20.60 -7.01
C LEU A 29 -14.58 -20.08 -6.62
N GLY A 30 -14.98 -18.95 -7.18
CA GLY A 30 -16.33 -18.40 -7.01
C GLY A 30 -17.42 -19.33 -7.52
N LEU A 31 -17.25 -19.90 -8.72
CA LEU A 31 -18.18 -20.86 -9.32
C LEU A 31 -18.32 -22.15 -8.48
N LYS A 32 -17.23 -22.61 -7.86
CA LYS A 32 -17.31 -23.76 -6.94
C LYS A 32 -18.11 -23.45 -5.68
N ARG A 33 -17.98 -22.24 -5.16
CA ARG A 33 -18.71 -21.80 -3.95
C ARG A 33 -20.17 -21.49 -4.23
N MET A 34 -20.43 -20.90 -5.39
CA MET A 34 -21.76 -20.46 -5.80
C MET A 34 -22.08 -20.97 -7.20
N PRO A 35 -22.51 -22.24 -7.33
CA PRO A 35 -22.74 -22.88 -8.65
C PRO A 35 -23.78 -22.15 -9.51
N ILE A 36 -24.67 -21.36 -8.92
CA ILE A 36 -25.66 -20.57 -9.64
C ILE A 36 -25.01 -19.56 -10.59
N LEU A 37 -23.79 -19.11 -10.29
CA LEU A 37 -23.05 -18.17 -11.14
C LEU A 37 -22.71 -18.74 -12.53
N ASN A 38 -22.75 -20.08 -12.71
CA ASN A 38 -22.59 -20.70 -14.03
C ASN A 38 -23.73 -20.36 -14.99
N ASN A 39 -24.87 -19.94 -14.48
CA ASN A 39 -26.08 -19.67 -15.26
C ASN A 39 -26.31 -18.17 -15.48
N VAL A 40 -25.39 -17.31 -15.07
CA VAL A 40 -25.49 -15.86 -15.21
C VAL A 40 -24.29 -15.32 -15.99
N GLY A 41 -24.48 -14.23 -16.72
CA GLY A 41 -23.41 -13.54 -17.43
C GLY A 41 -22.75 -12.46 -16.56
N ILE A 42 -21.58 -12.00 -16.98
CA ILE A 42 -20.92 -10.82 -16.43
C ILE A 42 -21.60 -9.59 -17.06
N ARG A 43 -22.20 -8.74 -16.24
CA ARG A 43 -22.80 -7.49 -16.71
C ARG A 43 -21.75 -6.40 -16.94
N THR A 44 -20.79 -6.31 -16.04
CA THR A 44 -19.74 -5.30 -16.07
C THR A 44 -18.47 -5.92 -15.52
N PHE A 45 -17.36 -5.75 -16.22
CA PHE A 45 -16.04 -6.18 -15.82
C PHE A 45 -15.16 -4.95 -15.63
N PHE A 46 -14.76 -4.70 -14.40
CA PHE A 46 -13.86 -3.59 -14.06
C PHE A 46 -12.45 -4.09 -13.85
N ASN A 47 -11.50 -3.42 -14.49
CA ASN A 47 -10.10 -3.58 -14.21
C ASN A 47 -9.48 -2.19 -14.04
N GLY A 48 -8.86 -1.94 -12.89
CA GLY A 48 -8.33 -0.62 -12.57
C GLY A 48 -7.10 -0.70 -11.67
N PRO A 49 -6.28 0.35 -11.67
CA PRO A 49 -5.11 0.40 -10.80
C PRO A 49 -5.52 0.62 -9.36
N GLU A 50 -4.73 0.08 -8.46
CA GLU A 50 -4.87 0.26 -7.03
C GLU A 50 -3.58 0.84 -6.45
N SER A 51 -3.70 1.66 -5.41
CA SER A 51 -2.55 2.32 -4.79
C SER A 51 -2.02 1.54 -3.59
N PHE A 52 -0.73 1.23 -3.63
CA PHE A 52 -0.01 0.59 -2.54
C PHE A 52 1.13 1.47 -2.05
N THR A 53 1.33 1.46 -0.73
CA THR A 53 2.43 2.14 -0.07
C THR A 53 3.58 1.16 0.21
N PRO A 54 4.80 1.65 0.43
CA PRO A 54 5.96 0.77 0.70
C PRO A 54 5.87 -0.05 1.98
N ASP A 55 4.99 0.33 2.91
CA ASP A 55 4.85 -0.26 4.24
C ASP A 55 3.46 -0.85 4.51
N ASN A 56 2.61 -0.95 3.50
CA ASN A 56 1.20 -1.39 3.63
C ASN A 56 0.36 -0.56 4.62
N ARG A 57 0.78 0.67 4.95
CA ARG A 57 0.05 1.61 5.79
C ARG A 57 -0.42 2.79 4.95
N TYR A 58 -1.71 3.15 4.99
CA TYR A 58 -2.17 4.34 4.27
C TYR A 58 -1.61 5.63 4.89
N TYR A 59 -1.65 6.73 4.15
CA TYR A 59 -1.20 8.03 4.61
C TYR A 59 -2.40 8.85 5.07
N LEU A 60 -2.34 9.35 6.31
CA LEU A 60 -3.38 10.19 6.90
C LEU A 60 -2.74 11.37 7.64
N GLY A 61 -3.30 12.58 7.48
CA GLY A 61 -2.88 13.74 8.25
C GLY A 61 -2.34 14.89 7.42
N GLU A 62 -1.78 15.89 8.09
CA GLU A 62 -1.23 17.09 7.47
C GLU A 62 0.19 16.82 6.94
N ALA A 63 0.44 17.21 5.70
CA ALA A 63 1.75 17.04 5.08
C ALA A 63 2.82 17.93 5.74
N ASN A 64 3.99 17.37 6.04
CA ASN A 64 5.09 18.09 6.67
C ASN A 64 5.59 19.31 5.87
N THR A 65 5.47 19.24 4.55
CA THR A 65 6.05 20.22 3.63
C THR A 65 5.07 21.33 3.23
N CYS A 66 3.78 21.19 3.55
CA CYS A 66 2.76 22.13 3.13
C CYS A 66 1.65 22.24 4.20
N LYS A 67 1.71 23.31 4.99
CA LYS A 67 0.69 23.57 6.00
C LYS A 67 -0.69 23.75 5.36
N GLY A 68 -1.70 23.16 5.97
CA GLY A 68 -3.09 23.17 5.48
C GLY A 68 -3.34 22.13 4.36
N TYR A 69 -2.34 21.40 3.92
CA TYR A 69 -2.50 20.31 2.95
C TYR A 69 -2.70 18.98 3.67
N TRP A 70 -3.91 18.47 3.62
CA TRP A 70 -4.32 17.25 4.31
C TRP A 70 -4.42 16.08 3.34
N VAL A 71 -3.94 14.93 3.76
CA VAL A 71 -3.84 13.73 2.93
C VAL A 71 -4.62 12.58 3.57
N ALA A 72 -5.34 11.85 2.72
CA ALA A 72 -5.96 10.56 3.03
C ALA A 72 -5.81 9.70 1.77
N ALA A 73 -4.76 8.90 1.67
CA ALA A 73 -4.38 8.20 0.43
C ALA A 73 -3.60 6.90 0.67
N GLY A 74 -3.47 6.09 -0.40
CA GLY A 74 -2.66 4.88 -0.37
C GLY A 74 -3.27 3.77 0.49
N TYR A 75 -4.54 3.50 0.34
CA TYR A 75 -5.29 2.62 1.25
C TYR A 75 -5.05 1.12 1.07
N ASN A 76 -4.20 0.68 0.16
CA ASN A 76 -3.75 -0.71 0.07
C ASN A 76 -4.93 -1.73 0.10
N SER A 77 -5.92 -1.59 -0.78
CA SER A 77 -7.14 -2.42 -0.87
C SER A 77 -8.15 -2.29 0.29
N ILE A 78 -7.90 -1.47 1.30
CA ILE A 78 -8.79 -1.34 2.46
C ILE A 78 -9.52 0.01 2.52
N GLY A 79 -9.56 0.76 1.42
CA GLY A 79 -10.12 2.12 1.40
C GLY A 79 -11.59 2.19 1.80
N ILE A 80 -12.43 1.28 1.31
CA ILE A 80 -13.86 1.26 1.62
C ILE A 80 -14.08 1.02 3.12
N ILE A 81 -13.43 0.01 3.68
CA ILE A 81 -13.60 -0.33 5.10
C ILE A 81 -12.99 0.72 6.03
N SER A 82 -11.93 1.40 5.61
CA SER A 82 -11.22 2.39 6.43
C SER A 82 -11.79 3.81 6.31
N SER A 83 -12.57 4.12 5.27
CA SER A 83 -12.99 5.48 4.93
C SER A 83 -13.72 6.22 6.04
N GLY A 84 -14.64 5.55 6.71
CA GLY A 84 -15.43 6.15 7.81
C GLY A 84 -14.55 6.56 8.99
N GLY A 85 -13.68 5.66 9.45
CA GLY A 85 -12.76 5.93 10.55
C GLY A 85 -11.71 6.97 10.22
N ALA A 86 -11.09 6.86 9.04
CA ALA A 86 -10.11 7.80 8.57
C ALA A 86 -10.70 9.22 8.38
N GLY A 87 -11.88 9.31 7.79
CA GLY A 87 -12.58 10.58 7.62
C GLY A 87 -12.94 11.24 8.96
N MET A 88 -13.45 10.46 9.92
CA MET A 88 -13.75 10.97 11.26
C MET A 88 -12.47 11.46 11.97
N ALA A 89 -11.41 10.68 11.95
CA ALA A 89 -10.15 11.05 12.57
C ALA A 89 -9.57 12.31 11.96
N LEU A 90 -9.56 12.40 10.63
CA LEU A 90 -9.04 13.57 9.90
C LEU A 90 -9.87 14.83 10.17
N ALA A 91 -11.20 14.72 10.17
CA ALA A 91 -12.08 15.84 10.47
C ALA A 91 -11.84 16.40 11.88
N LYS A 92 -11.71 15.53 12.88
CA LYS A 92 -11.36 15.94 14.24
C LYS A 92 -9.97 16.57 14.30
N TRP A 93 -8.99 15.98 13.66
CA TRP A 93 -7.63 16.52 13.63
C TRP A 93 -7.57 17.92 13.02
N ILE A 94 -8.27 18.15 11.91
CA ILE A 94 -8.37 19.48 11.28
C ILE A 94 -9.01 20.51 12.23
N ASN A 95 -10.11 20.12 12.89
CA ASN A 95 -10.84 21.00 13.79
C ASN A 95 -10.06 21.31 15.08
N ASP A 96 -9.44 20.31 15.67
CA ASP A 96 -8.85 20.41 17.00
C ASP A 96 -7.34 20.72 16.97
N GLY A 97 -6.74 20.74 15.77
CA GLY A 97 -5.31 21.01 15.57
C GLY A 97 -4.37 19.87 15.98
N SER A 98 -4.92 18.74 16.46
CA SER A 98 -4.14 17.57 16.87
C SER A 98 -4.89 16.27 16.58
N ALA A 99 -4.13 15.18 16.39
CA ALA A 99 -4.72 13.86 16.19
C ALA A 99 -5.59 13.46 17.38
N PRO A 100 -6.80 12.90 17.14
CA PRO A 100 -7.75 12.59 18.23
C PRO A 100 -7.34 11.37 19.07
N PHE A 101 -6.42 10.56 18.60
CA PHE A 101 -5.84 9.40 19.26
C PHE A 101 -4.53 9.04 18.56
N ASP A 102 -3.85 7.98 18.99
CA ASP A 102 -2.60 7.55 18.39
C ASP A 102 -2.82 7.03 16.95
N LEU A 103 -2.24 7.74 15.99
CA LEU A 103 -2.30 7.46 14.55
C LEU A 103 -0.91 7.27 13.93
N TRP A 104 0.14 7.06 14.73
CA TRP A 104 1.53 7.06 14.27
C TRP A 104 1.78 6.10 13.10
N GLU A 105 1.13 4.94 13.07
CA GLU A 105 1.28 3.95 11.99
C GLU A 105 0.79 4.45 10.63
N VAL A 106 -0.18 5.37 10.61
CA VAL A 106 -0.78 5.91 9.39
C VAL A 106 -0.48 7.38 9.17
N ASP A 107 0.15 8.04 10.14
CA ASP A 107 0.51 9.46 10.05
C ASP A 107 1.45 9.69 8.85
N ILE A 108 1.08 10.61 7.96
CA ILE A 108 1.88 10.94 6.78
C ILE A 108 3.31 11.41 7.13
N ARG A 109 3.51 11.95 8.33
CA ARG A 109 4.81 12.39 8.82
C ARG A 109 5.85 11.28 8.94
N ARG A 110 5.44 10.01 8.89
CA ARG A 110 6.35 8.87 8.81
C ARG A 110 7.02 8.73 7.43
N ALA A 111 6.47 9.39 6.41
CA ALA A 111 7.04 9.38 5.07
C ALA A 111 8.32 10.22 5.02
N GLU A 112 9.40 9.61 4.59
CA GLU A 112 10.73 10.20 4.54
C GLU A 112 11.15 10.53 3.12
N PRO A 113 11.95 11.57 2.87
CA PRO A 113 12.33 12.00 1.53
C PRO A 113 12.99 10.91 0.67
N PHE A 114 13.73 9.95 1.27
CA PHE A 114 14.36 8.86 0.50
C PHE A 114 13.32 7.94 -0.15
N GLN A 115 12.09 7.87 0.38
CA GLN A 115 11.03 7.00 -0.11
C GLN A 115 10.44 7.46 -1.46
N ILE A 116 10.73 8.68 -1.94
CA ILE A 116 10.35 9.12 -3.29
C ILE A 116 11.24 8.52 -4.39
N ASN A 117 12.29 7.78 -4.04
CA ASN A 117 13.15 7.10 -4.99
C ASN A 117 12.37 6.03 -5.76
N ARG A 118 12.30 6.15 -7.09
CA ARG A 118 11.52 5.25 -7.95
C ARG A 118 11.95 3.78 -7.83
N LYS A 119 13.25 3.51 -7.67
CA LYS A 119 13.75 2.14 -7.49
C LYS A 119 13.26 1.57 -6.17
N TYR A 120 13.38 2.34 -5.09
CA TYR A 120 12.86 1.96 -3.78
C TYR A 120 11.36 1.66 -3.85
N LEU A 121 10.57 2.56 -4.42
CA LEU A 121 9.12 2.40 -4.54
C LEU A 121 8.77 1.14 -5.32
N LYS A 122 9.41 0.92 -6.49
CA LYS A 122 9.15 -0.27 -7.31
C LYS A 122 9.43 -1.57 -6.56
N GLU A 123 10.59 -1.67 -5.92
CA GLU A 123 10.99 -2.89 -5.21
C GLU A 123 10.13 -3.13 -3.97
N ARG A 124 9.97 -2.11 -3.13
CA ARG A 124 9.28 -2.23 -1.84
C ARG A 124 7.77 -2.37 -2.00
N VAL A 125 7.13 -1.64 -2.91
CA VAL A 125 5.68 -1.76 -3.15
C VAL A 125 5.35 -3.12 -3.75
N THR A 126 6.17 -3.64 -4.67
CA THR A 126 6.00 -4.99 -5.21
C THR A 126 6.08 -6.06 -4.11
N GLU A 127 7.05 -5.94 -3.20
CA GLU A 127 7.16 -6.85 -2.05
C GLU A 127 5.95 -6.70 -1.11
N SER A 128 5.59 -5.49 -0.75
CA SER A 128 4.46 -5.22 0.14
C SER A 128 3.14 -5.77 -0.40
N LEU A 129 2.87 -5.59 -1.70
CA LEU A 129 1.71 -6.18 -2.37
C LEU A 129 1.73 -7.70 -2.30
N GLY A 130 2.87 -8.33 -2.62
CA GLY A 130 3.02 -9.79 -2.60
C GLY A 130 2.86 -10.39 -1.21
N LEU A 131 3.14 -9.63 -0.18
CA LEU A 131 3.08 -10.07 1.22
C LEU A 131 1.77 -9.69 1.93
N LEU A 132 0.83 -9.01 1.28
CA LEU A 132 -0.38 -8.49 1.93
C LEU A 132 -1.18 -9.58 2.67
N TYR A 133 -1.27 -10.78 2.10
CA TYR A 133 -1.97 -11.92 2.67
C TYR A 133 -1.05 -13.10 3.03
N ALA A 134 0.26 -12.87 3.04
CA ALA A 134 1.21 -13.91 3.41
C ALA A 134 1.22 -14.15 4.92
N ASP A 135 1.61 -15.34 5.32
CA ASP A 135 1.86 -15.65 6.72
C ASP A 135 3.23 -15.11 7.14
N HIS A 136 3.24 -14.23 8.12
CA HIS A 136 4.43 -13.52 8.61
C HIS A 136 4.89 -13.96 9.99
N PHE A 137 4.38 -15.06 10.49
CA PHE A 137 4.72 -15.45 11.84
C PHE A 137 6.22 -15.83 11.97
N PRO A 138 6.93 -15.34 13.01
CA PRO A 138 6.44 -14.41 14.03
C PRO A 138 6.58 -12.92 13.67
N TYR A 139 7.34 -12.57 12.63
CA TYR A 139 7.59 -11.17 12.27
C TYR A 139 7.70 -10.98 10.76
N LEU A 140 7.10 -9.90 10.28
CA LEU A 140 7.34 -9.38 8.94
C LEU A 140 8.69 -8.66 8.91
N GLN A 141 9.56 -9.07 7.98
CA GLN A 141 10.82 -8.38 7.70
C GLN A 141 10.95 -8.18 6.19
N PRO A 142 10.92 -6.93 5.70
CA PRO A 142 11.17 -6.64 4.29
C PRO A 142 12.54 -7.14 3.85
N LYS A 143 12.61 -7.69 2.64
CA LYS A 143 13.83 -8.23 2.04
C LYS A 143 14.43 -7.30 0.98
N THR A 144 13.57 -6.56 0.27
CA THR A 144 13.99 -5.61 -0.76
C THR A 144 14.45 -4.30 -0.16
N SER A 145 15.20 -3.54 -0.93
CA SER A 145 15.62 -2.17 -0.60
C SER A 145 16.26 -2.02 0.79
N ARG A 146 16.96 -3.06 1.24
CA ARG A 146 17.70 -3.05 2.50
C ARG A 146 18.90 -2.10 2.42
N ASN A 147 19.31 -1.54 3.56
CA ASN A 147 20.49 -0.71 3.70
C ASN A 147 20.46 0.64 2.94
N ILE A 148 19.31 1.14 2.58
CA ILE A 148 19.16 2.48 1.99
C ILE A 148 19.55 3.56 3.01
N ARG A 149 19.16 3.36 4.26
CA ARG A 149 19.60 4.17 5.40
C ARG A 149 20.42 3.31 6.36
N ARG A 150 21.49 3.88 6.89
CA ARG A 150 22.36 3.21 7.84
C ARG A 150 22.73 4.17 8.96
N SER A 151 22.78 3.68 10.19
CA SER A 151 23.34 4.43 11.29
C SER A 151 24.85 4.58 11.12
N PRO A 152 25.51 5.56 11.77
CA PRO A 152 26.98 5.65 11.79
C PRO A 152 27.66 4.38 12.33
N PHE A 153 26.98 3.63 13.18
CA PHE A 153 27.49 2.38 13.78
C PHE A 153 27.22 1.13 12.94
N HIS A 154 26.54 1.24 11.80
CA HIS A 154 26.09 0.08 11.02
C HIS A 154 27.21 -0.91 10.71
N ASN A 155 28.33 -0.43 10.17
CA ASN A 155 29.44 -1.30 9.80
C ASN A 155 30.08 -1.94 11.04
N TYR A 156 30.28 -1.18 12.11
CA TYR A 156 30.82 -1.68 13.37
C TYR A 156 29.93 -2.80 13.95
N LEU A 157 28.63 -2.58 14.01
CA LEU A 157 27.68 -3.56 14.52
C LEU A 157 27.62 -4.81 13.62
N ARG A 158 27.67 -4.65 12.30
CA ARG A 158 27.72 -5.78 11.36
C ARG A 158 28.96 -6.65 11.62
N ASP A 159 30.11 -6.03 11.79
CA ASP A 159 31.39 -6.73 11.99
C ASP A 159 31.43 -7.47 13.35
N LEU A 160 30.61 -7.04 14.31
CA LEU A 160 30.33 -7.74 15.56
C LEU A 160 29.25 -8.83 15.46
N GLY A 161 28.67 -9.06 14.29
CA GLY A 161 27.66 -10.09 14.08
C GLY A 161 26.22 -9.69 14.43
N ALA A 162 25.92 -8.39 14.48
CA ALA A 162 24.57 -7.93 14.76
C ALA A 162 23.59 -8.36 13.66
N VAL A 163 22.38 -8.74 14.07
CA VAL A 163 21.24 -8.99 13.19
C VAL A 163 20.44 -7.70 13.06
N PHE A 164 20.21 -7.26 11.82
CA PHE A 164 19.48 -6.03 11.55
C PHE A 164 18.04 -6.34 11.19
N GLY A 165 17.10 -5.74 11.93
CA GLY A 165 15.70 -5.63 11.58
C GLY A 165 15.40 -4.38 10.75
N GLU A 166 14.15 -4.28 10.27
CA GLU A 166 13.64 -3.09 9.60
C GLU A 166 12.22 -2.80 10.05
#